data_355dede547490db257f427e04c795332
#
_entry.id   355dede547490db257f427e04c795332
#
_cell.length_a   1.000
_cell.length_b   1.000
_cell.length_c   1.000
_cell.angle_alpha   90.00
_cell.angle_beta   90.00
_cell.angle_gamma   90.00
#
_symmetry.space_group_name_H-M   'P 1'
#
loop_
_entity.id
_entity.type
_entity.pdbx_description
1 polymer ?
#
loop_
_entity_poly.entity_id
_entity_poly.type
_entity_poly.pdbx_seq_one_letter_code
_entity_poly.pdbx_strand_id
1 'polypeptide(L)'
;HKSSRGLGDVYKRQVFIYTCIYTPLKPITPLSVFVGAIPGAIPFMLGWVAATNSFGIEPGTLFMIQFFWQFPHFWALGWMLDDDYKKAGFNMLPTGKKDKKTATQIILYIIWMIIISIFPYSGLTGALSLSIYGAIIVLILGILMLMFAVNLYNRMNTESARRLFLFTIFYLTSIQLVYIFDKFI
;
A
#
# COMPACT_ATOMS: atom_id res chain seq x y z
N HIS A 1 -31.73 -2.17 -0.55
CA HIS A 1 -31.69 -1.55 0.82
C HIS A 1 -30.72 -2.20 1.83
N LYS A 2 -30.40 -3.50 1.70
CA LYS A 2 -29.40 -4.14 2.59
C LYS A 2 -27.95 -3.75 2.26
N SER A 3 -27.60 -3.54 1.00
CA SER A 3 -26.24 -3.19 0.55
C SER A 3 -25.78 -1.80 1.05
N SER A 4 -26.66 -0.82 1.06
CA SER A 4 -26.31 0.55 1.51
C SER A 4 -26.08 0.65 3.03
N ARG A 5 -26.74 -0.18 3.83
CA ARG A 5 -26.51 -0.25 5.29
C ARG A 5 -25.14 -0.86 5.61
N GLY A 6 -24.73 -1.91 4.88
CA GLY A 6 -23.41 -2.55 5.07
C GLY A 6 -22.25 -1.61 4.75
N LEU A 7 -22.32 -0.84 3.67
CA LEU A 7 -21.33 0.17 3.31
C LEU A 7 -21.23 1.26 4.39
N GLY A 8 -22.37 1.78 4.90
CA GLY A 8 -22.37 2.76 5.98
C GLY A 8 -21.71 2.27 7.27
N ASP A 9 -21.88 0.99 7.61
CA ASP A 9 -21.26 0.40 8.80
C ASP A 9 -19.75 0.19 8.64
N VAL A 10 -19.27 -0.12 7.43
CA VAL A 10 -17.84 -0.22 7.13
C VAL A 10 -17.19 1.16 7.23
N TYR A 11 -17.80 2.22 6.68
CA TYR A 11 -17.29 3.58 6.83
C TYR A 11 -17.24 4.05 8.29
N LYS A 12 -18.25 3.73 9.10
CA LYS A 12 -18.23 4.03 10.53
C LYS A 12 -17.07 3.36 11.25
N ARG A 13 -16.83 2.07 10.95
CA ARG A 13 -15.70 1.33 11.52
C ARG A 13 -14.35 1.92 11.06
N GLN A 14 -14.25 2.33 9.81
CA GLN A 14 -13.06 2.98 9.26
C GLN A 14 -12.78 4.30 10.00
N VAL A 15 -13.77 5.16 10.17
CA VAL A 15 -13.65 6.42 10.94
C VAL A 15 -13.26 6.12 12.39
N PHE A 16 -13.89 5.12 13.02
CA PHE A 16 -13.56 4.73 14.38
C PHE A 16 -12.09 4.30 14.54
N ILE A 17 -11.59 3.46 13.63
CA ILE A 17 -10.18 3.01 13.66
C ILE A 17 -9.24 4.21 13.49
N TYR A 18 -9.54 5.14 12.58
CA TYR A 18 -8.71 6.33 12.39
C TYR A 18 -8.69 7.26 13.58
N THR A 19 -9.87 7.54 14.18
CA THR A 19 -9.99 8.53 15.27
C THR A 19 -9.59 7.96 16.62
N CYS A 20 -10.03 6.72 16.93
CA CYS A 20 -9.90 6.16 18.27
C CYS A 20 -8.64 5.28 18.45
N ILE A 21 -8.03 4.79 17.35
CA ILE A 21 -6.88 3.90 17.45
C ILE A 21 -5.65 4.52 16.76
N TYR A 22 -5.74 4.83 15.47
CA TYR A 22 -4.59 5.34 14.71
C TYR A 22 -4.06 6.67 15.24
N THR A 23 -4.94 7.65 15.45
CA THR A 23 -4.51 9.00 15.89
C THR A 23 -3.85 8.99 17.27
N PRO A 24 -4.36 8.29 18.29
CA PRO A 24 -3.67 8.18 19.58
C PRO A 24 -2.37 7.38 19.53
N LEU A 25 -2.22 6.46 18.57
CA LEU A 25 -0.99 5.64 18.44
C LEU A 25 0.18 6.38 17.78
N LYS A 26 -0.07 7.42 16.99
CA LYS A 26 0.99 8.18 16.29
C LYS A 26 2.14 8.66 17.18
N PRO A 27 1.90 9.24 18.36
CA PRO A 27 2.97 9.67 19.26
C PRO A 27 3.58 8.51 20.06
N ILE A 28 2.89 7.36 20.15
CA ILE A 28 3.28 6.25 21.04
C ILE A 28 4.18 5.25 20.32
N THR A 29 3.84 4.89 19.07
CA THR A 29 4.51 3.80 18.39
C THR A 29 4.46 3.91 16.85
N PRO A 30 5.53 3.49 16.14
CA PRO A 30 5.53 3.36 14.68
C PRO A 30 4.49 2.37 14.13
N LEU A 31 3.95 1.47 14.99
CA LEU A 31 2.85 0.56 14.62
C LEU A 31 1.58 1.31 14.22
N SER A 32 1.48 2.62 14.50
CA SER A 32 0.41 3.46 14.00
C SER A 32 0.23 3.34 12.48
N VAL A 33 1.33 3.29 11.72
CA VAL A 33 1.28 3.12 10.24
C VAL A 33 0.60 1.80 9.88
N PHE A 34 0.89 0.71 10.61
CA PHE A 34 0.27 -0.60 10.40
C PHE A 34 -1.25 -0.54 10.67
N VAL A 35 -1.65 0.03 11.80
CA VAL A 35 -3.06 0.19 12.15
C VAL A 35 -3.80 1.08 11.14
N GLY A 36 -3.17 2.17 10.68
CA GLY A 36 -3.72 3.06 9.66
C GLY A 36 -3.83 2.43 8.27
N ALA A 37 -2.97 1.45 7.95
CA ALA A 37 -3.00 0.74 6.68
C ALA A 37 -4.25 -0.14 6.51
N ILE A 38 -4.82 -0.66 7.60
CA ILE A 38 -6.05 -1.46 7.54
C ILE A 38 -7.22 -0.65 6.97
N PRO A 39 -7.66 0.46 7.59
CA PRO A 39 -8.75 1.25 7.04
C PRO A 39 -8.39 1.91 5.70
N GLY A 40 -7.11 2.20 5.44
CA GLY A 40 -6.65 2.74 4.17
C GLY A 40 -6.75 1.77 3.00
N ALA A 41 -6.76 0.45 3.23
CA ALA A 41 -6.92 -0.58 2.20
C ALA A 41 -8.40 -0.97 1.95
N ILE A 42 -9.30 -0.67 2.87
CA ILE A 42 -10.73 -1.01 2.77
C ILE A 42 -11.40 -0.45 1.50
N PRO A 43 -11.17 0.80 1.05
CA PRO A 43 -11.84 1.35 -0.12
C PRO A 43 -11.63 0.53 -1.39
N PHE A 44 -10.45 -0.05 -1.59
CA PHE A 44 -10.15 -0.90 -2.75
C PHE A 44 -10.97 -2.19 -2.74
N MET A 45 -11.06 -2.83 -1.58
CA MET A 45 -11.91 -3.99 -1.37
C MET A 45 -13.39 -3.65 -1.60
N LEU A 46 -13.84 -2.52 -1.07
CA LEU A 46 -15.24 -2.09 -1.17
C LEU A 46 -15.66 -1.77 -2.60
N GLY A 47 -14.76 -1.22 -3.43
CA GLY A 47 -15.04 -0.99 -4.84
C GLY A 47 -15.45 -2.27 -5.57
N TRP A 48 -14.72 -3.37 -5.35
CA TRP A 48 -15.08 -4.69 -5.89
C TRP A 48 -16.41 -5.22 -5.34
N VAL A 49 -16.55 -5.20 -4.01
CA VAL A 49 -17.76 -5.70 -3.34
C VAL A 49 -19.01 -4.93 -3.78
N ALA A 50 -18.88 -3.62 -3.97
CA ALA A 50 -19.99 -2.78 -4.45
C ALA A 50 -20.42 -3.12 -5.89
N ALA A 51 -19.46 -3.46 -6.76
CA ALA A 51 -19.72 -3.79 -8.15
C ALA A 51 -20.26 -5.20 -8.33
N THR A 52 -19.79 -6.17 -7.54
CA THR A 52 -20.08 -7.60 -7.73
C THR A 52 -21.06 -8.17 -6.70
N ASN A 53 -21.33 -7.46 -5.63
CA ASN A 53 -22.07 -7.93 -4.45
C ASN A 53 -21.49 -9.24 -3.86
N SER A 54 -20.19 -9.49 -4.09
CA SER A 54 -19.49 -10.71 -3.68
C SER A 54 -18.30 -10.34 -2.81
N PHE A 55 -18.10 -11.13 -1.76
CA PHE A 55 -16.95 -11.04 -0.87
C PHE A 55 -16.15 -12.34 -1.00
N GLY A 56 -14.87 -12.25 -1.38
CA GLY A 56 -14.06 -13.44 -1.66
C GLY A 56 -12.57 -13.10 -1.77
N ILE A 57 -11.84 -13.93 -2.50
CA ILE A 57 -10.41 -13.77 -2.69
C ILE A 57 -10.05 -12.55 -3.53
N GLU A 58 -10.90 -12.17 -4.48
CA GLU A 58 -10.70 -11.01 -5.35
C GLU A 58 -10.59 -9.70 -4.56
N PRO A 59 -11.64 -9.30 -3.79
CA PRO A 59 -11.55 -8.08 -2.97
C PRO A 59 -10.49 -8.21 -1.88
N GLY A 60 -10.21 -9.43 -1.37
CA GLY A 60 -9.11 -9.69 -0.44
C GLY A 60 -7.75 -9.40 -1.07
N THR A 61 -7.53 -9.79 -2.32
CA THR A 61 -6.29 -9.50 -3.06
C THR A 61 -6.12 -8.00 -3.29
N LEU A 62 -7.17 -7.29 -3.70
CA LEU A 62 -7.14 -5.83 -3.87
C LEU A 62 -6.84 -5.12 -2.54
N PHE A 63 -7.42 -5.59 -1.43
CA PHE A 63 -7.10 -5.11 -0.10
C PHE A 63 -5.61 -5.29 0.21
N MET A 64 -5.06 -6.48 -0.04
CA MET A 64 -3.66 -6.79 0.26
C MET A 64 -2.68 -5.97 -0.59
N ILE A 65 -2.96 -5.75 -1.88
CA ILE A 65 -2.16 -4.87 -2.74
C ILE A 65 -2.08 -3.46 -2.12
N GLN A 66 -3.24 -2.89 -1.79
CA GLN A 66 -3.30 -1.56 -1.20
C GLN A 66 -2.66 -1.52 0.19
N PHE A 67 -2.87 -2.56 1.02
CA PHE A 67 -2.30 -2.66 2.34
C PHE A 67 -0.77 -2.64 2.31
N PHE A 68 -0.13 -3.47 1.49
CA PHE A 68 1.33 -3.51 1.39
C PHE A 68 1.92 -2.27 0.71
N TRP A 69 1.20 -1.68 -0.25
CA TRP A 69 1.64 -0.44 -0.91
C TRP A 69 1.79 0.74 0.05
N GLN A 70 0.95 0.83 1.06
CA GLN A 70 0.96 1.95 2.00
C GLN A 70 2.26 2.06 2.78
N PHE A 71 2.91 0.97 3.12
CA PHE A 71 4.13 0.99 3.93
C PHE A 71 5.30 1.68 3.24
N PRO A 72 5.76 1.28 2.05
CA PRO A 72 6.83 1.98 1.37
C PRO A 72 6.47 3.43 1.06
N HIS A 73 5.20 3.72 0.78
CA HIS A 73 4.71 5.07 0.54
C HIS A 73 4.84 5.96 1.79
N PHE A 74 4.25 5.55 2.91
CA PHE A 74 4.28 6.34 4.14
C PHE A 74 5.67 6.39 4.78
N TRP A 75 6.47 5.34 4.66
CA TRP A 75 7.84 5.37 5.20
C TRP A 75 8.78 6.22 4.35
N ALA A 76 8.60 6.26 3.03
CA ALA A 76 9.32 7.21 2.18
C ALA A 76 8.92 8.66 2.50
N LEU A 77 7.62 8.94 2.71
CA LEU A 77 7.12 10.23 3.17
C LEU A 77 7.66 10.57 4.57
N GLY A 78 7.59 9.62 5.50
CA GLY A 78 8.12 9.76 6.86
C GLY A 78 9.63 10.05 6.87
N TRP A 79 10.38 9.45 5.92
CA TRP A 79 11.80 9.76 5.74
C TRP A 79 12.03 11.19 5.30
N MET A 80 11.23 11.70 4.37
CA MET A 80 11.33 13.07 3.87
C MET A 80 11.01 14.10 4.96
N LEU A 81 9.99 13.85 5.76
CA LEU A 81 9.41 14.78 6.73
C LEU A 81 9.77 14.42 8.19
N ASP A 82 10.81 13.61 8.41
CA ASP A 82 11.18 13.08 9.72
C ASP A 82 11.40 14.19 10.78
N ASP A 83 12.04 15.29 10.39
CA ASP A 83 12.31 16.40 11.29
C ASP A 83 11.02 17.14 11.72
N ASP A 84 10.06 17.28 10.81
CA ASP A 84 8.78 17.91 11.11
C ASP A 84 7.88 16.99 11.94
N TYR A 85 7.89 15.70 11.65
CA TYR A 85 7.17 14.70 12.45
C TYR A 85 7.72 14.61 13.87
N LYS A 86 9.05 14.65 14.05
CA LYS A 86 9.69 14.65 15.37
C LYS A 86 9.35 15.90 16.17
N LYS A 87 9.33 17.08 15.55
CA LYS A 87 8.89 18.33 16.22
C LYS A 87 7.42 18.23 16.70
N ALA A 88 6.58 17.52 15.96
CA ALA A 88 5.18 17.25 16.32
C ALA A 88 5.03 16.08 17.31
N GLY A 89 6.11 15.43 17.73
CA GLY A 89 6.08 14.29 18.64
C GLY A 89 5.64 12.97 17.96
N PHE A 90 5.67 12.88 16.62
CA PHE A 90 5.27 11.68 15.89
C PHE A 90 6.47 10.84 15.48
N ASN A 91 6.27 9.52 15.55
CA ASN A 91 7.27 8.54 15.12
C ASN A 91 6.73 7.72 13.97
N MET A 92 7.02 8.14 12.73
CA MET A 92 6.44 7.53 11.51
C MET A 92 7.33 6.45 10.90
N LEU A 93 8.62 6.43 11.23
CA LEU A 93 9.55 5.43 10.70
C LEU A 93 9.56 4.18 11.57
N PRO A 94 9.66 2.96 10.99
CA PRO A 94 9.52 1.70 11.73
C PRO A 94 10.58 1.51 12.83
N THR A 95 11.77 2.07 12.65
CA THR A 95 12.84 2.05 13.65
C THR A 95 12.97 3.37 14.42
N GLY A 96 12.10 4.36 14.12
CA GLY A 96 12.20 5.72 14.65
C GLY A 96 13.34 6.55 14.05
N LYS A 97 14.05 6.05 13.07
CA LYS A 97 15.27 6.69 12.51
C LYS A 97 15.36 6.52 10.99
N LYS A 98 16.07 7.46 10.35
CA LYS A 98 16.56 7.31 8.98
C LYS A 98 17.80 6.39 8.99
N ASP A 99 17.58 5.09 9.04
CA ASP A 99 18.65 4.09 9.09
C ASP A 99 18.49 2.98 8.06
N LYS A 100 19.53 2.15 7.91
CA LYS A 100 19.51 1.02 6.97
C LYS A 100 18.43 0.00 7.31
N LYS A 101 18.07 -0.16 8.60
CA LYS A 101 17.00 -1.09 9.00
C LYS A 101 15.64 -0.63 8.47
N THR A 102 15.34 0.68 8.57
CA THR A 102 14.16 1.27 7.94
C THR A 102 14.14 1.04 6.43
N ALA A 103 15.28 1.32 5.74
CA ALA A 103 15.38 1.10 4.30
C ALA A 103 15.22 -0.39 3.92
N THR A 104 15.75 -1.32 4.72
CA THR A 104 15.55 -2.77 4.51
C THR A 104 14.08 -3.15 4.67
N GLN A 105 13.36 -2.61 5.64
CA GLN A 105 11.93 -2.87 5.80
C GLN A 105 11.13 -2.35 4.60
N ILE A 106 11.46 -1.15 4.09
CA ILE A 106 10.86 -0.63 2.85
C ILE A 106 11.04 -1.63 1.70
N ILE A 107 12.26 -2.15 1.50
CA ILE A 107 12.56 -3.14 0.46
C ILE A 107 11.72 -4.41 0.65
N LEU A 108 11.65 -4.95 1.86
CA LEU A 108 10.89 -6.17 2.15
C LEU A 108 9.40 -6.00 1.85
N TYR A 109 8.81 -4.86 2.22
CA TYR A 109 7.40 -4.61 1.94
C TYR A 109 7.12 -4.38 0.44
N ILE A 110 8.07 -3.81 -0.30
CA ILE A 110 7.99 -3.72 -1.78
C ILE A 110 8.01 -5.12 -2.39
N ILE A 111 8.86 -6.03 -1.92
CA ILE A 111 8.89 -7.41 -2.41
C ILE A 111 7.54 -8.10 -2.19
N TRP A 112 6.97 -8.01 -0.99
CA TRP A 112 5.65 -8.55 -0.71
C TRP A 112 4.57 -7.93 -1.61
N MET A 113 4.61 -6.62 -1.81
CA MET A 113 3.69 -5.92 -2.69
C MET A 113 3.79 -6.43 -4.14
N ILE A 114 5.01 -6.65 -4.66
CA ILE A 114 5.23 -7.20 -6.02
C ILE A 114 4.61 -8.60 -6.12
N ILE A 115 4.89 -9.48 -5.15
CA ILE A 115 4.36 -10.85 -5.13
C ILE A 115 2.82 -10.82 -5.17
N ILE A 116 2.20 -10.01 -4.33
CA ILE A 116 0.73 -9.92 -4.26
C ILE A 116 0.15 -9.28 -5.53
N SER A 117 0.83 -8.28 -6.09
CA SER A 117 0.38 -7.64 -7.34
C SER A 117 0.47 -8.56 -8.57
N ILE A 118 1.30 -9.60 -8.55
CA ILE A 118 1.38 -10.59 -9.63
C ILE A 118 0.50 -11.81 -9.33
N PHE A 119 0.07 -11.99 -8.09
CA PHE A 119 -0.69 -13.16 -7.66
C PHE A 119 -1.92 -13.48 -8.54
N PRO A 120 -2.67 -12.51 -9.10
CA PRO A 120 -3.78 -12.78 -10.02
C PRO A 120 -3.39 -13.52 -11.32
N TYR A 121 -2.12 -13.51 -11.71
CA TYR A 121 -1.64 -14.32 -12.82
C TYR A 121 -1.68 -15.83 -12.52
N SER A 122 -1.64 -16.22 -11.26
CA SER A 122 -1.70 -17.64 -10.85
C SER A 122 -3.04 -18.33 -11.19
N GLY A 123 -4.09 -17.58 -11.51
CA GLY A 123 -5.45 -18.08 -11.70
C GLY A 123 -6.19 -18.44 -10.40
N LEU A 124 -5.54 -18.30 -9.24
CA LEU A 124 -6.13 -18.62 -7.94
C LEU A 124 -7.07 -17.53 -7.40
N THR A 125 -7.08 -16.37 -8.03
CA THR A 125 -7.87 -15.20 -7.62
C THR A 125 -9.17 -15.05 -8.40
N GLY A 126 -9.73 -16.14 -8.90
CA GLY A 126 -11.06 -16.17 -9.52
C GLY A 126 -11.22 -15.18 -10.68
N ALA A 127 -12.23 -14.30 -10.59
CA ALA A 127 -12.52 -13.30 -11.60
C ALA A 127 -11.49 -12.16 -11.69
N LEU A 128 -10.67 -11.97 -10.65
CA LEU A 128 -9.52 -11.06 -10.69
C LEU A 128 -8.33 -11.81 -11.32
N SER A 129 -8.31 -11.94 -12.64
CA SER A 129 -7.22 -12.57 -13.39
C SER A 129 -6.31 -11.53 -14.03
N LEU A 130 -5.09 -11.94 -14.34
CA LEU A 130 -4.09 -11.14 -15.04
C LEU A 130 -3.46 -11.99 -16.14
N SER A 131 -3.37 -11.45 -17.36
CA SER A 131 -2.68 -12.11 -18.46
C SER A 131 -1.16 -12.14 -18.24
N ILE A 132 -0.44 -12.92 -19.05
CA ILE A 132 1.04 -12.92 -19.01
C ILE A 132 1.62 -11.53 -19.32
N TYR A 133 0.99 -10.79 -20.23
CA TYR A 133 1.42 -9.43 -20.59
C TYR A 133 1.22 -8.46 -19.44
N GLY A 134 0.05 -8.49 -18.79
CA GLY A 134 -0.23 -7.71 -17.59
C GLY A 134 0.74 -8.04 -16.46
N ALA A 135 0.99 -9.33 -16.21
CA ALA A 135 1.93 -9.78 -15.18
C ALA A 135 3.36 -9.27 -15.43
N ILE A 136 3.83 -9.30 -16.71
CA ILE A 136 5.16 -8.78 -17.08
C ILE A 136 5.23 -7.27 -16.82
N ILE A 137 4.22 -6.51 -17.20
CA ILE A 137 4.18 -5.05 -16.96
C ILE A 137 4.22 -4.75 -15.45
N VAL A 138 3.39 -5.44 -14.66
CA VAL A 138 3.36 -5.28 -13.19
C VAL A 138 4.72 -5.64 -12.58
N LEU A 139 5.36 -6.71 -13.06
CA LEU A 139 6.70 -7.11 -12.61
C LEU A 139 7.75 -6.04 -12.93
N ILE A 140 7.77 -5.51 -14.14
CA ILE A 140 8.70 -4.44 -14.54
C ILE A 140 8.52 -3.21 -13.65
N LEU A 141 7.28 -2.76 -13.43
CA LEU A 141 6.98 -1.64 -12.55
C LEU A 141 7.44 -1.91 -11.10
N GLY A 142 7.24 -3.14 -10.63
CA GLY A 142 7.70 -3.56 -9.30
C GLY A 142 9.22 -3.55 -9.16
N ILE A 143 9.94 -4.05 -10.17
CA ILE A 143 11.42 -4.03 -10.21
C ILE A 143 11.94 -2.58 -10.23
N LEU A 144 11.35 -1.70 -11.03
CA LEU A 144 11.70 -0.29 -11.03
C LEU A 144 11.51 0.35 -9.64
N MET A 145 10.40 0.07 -8.97
CA MET A 145 10.18 0.54 -7.61
C MET A 145 11.22 -0.01 -6.63
N LEU A 146 11.59 -1.28 -6.76
CA LEU A 146 12.63 -1.91 -5.96
C LEU A 146 13.99 -1.23 -6.17
N MET A 147 14.33 -0.85 -7.41
CA MET A 147 15.55 -0.09 -7.72
C MET A 147 15.59 1.26 -6.99
N PHE A 148 14.47 1.98 -6.91
CA PHE A 148 14.39 3.23 -6.12
C PHE A 148 14.58 2.97 -4.62
N ALA A 149 14.05 1.88 -4.08
CA ALA A 149 14.23 1.51 -2.69
C ALA A 149 15.69 1.11 -2.37
N VAL A 150 16.34 0.35 -3.26
CA VAL A 150 17.77 0.01 -3.15
C VAL A 150 18.63 1.28 -3.25
N ASN A 151 18.26 2.23 -4.11
CA ASN A 151 18.95 3.53 -4.17
C ASN A 151 18.80 4.31 -2.85
N LEU A 152 17.62 4.28 -2.23
CA LEU A 152 17.43 4.85 -0.89
C LEU A 152 18.31 4.15 0.16
N TYR A 153 18.38 2.83 0.15
CA TYR A 153 19.23 2.04 1.05
C TYR A 153 20.72 2.40 0.92
N ASN A 154 21.19 2.65 -0.30
CA ASN A 154 22.58 2.97 -0.58
C ASN A 154 22.92 4.44 -0.24
N ARG A 155 22.06 5.35 -0.60
CA ARG A 155 22.33 6.81 -0.48
C ARG A 155 21.89 7.41 0.84
N MET A 156 20.89 6.85 1.50
CA MET A 156 20.36 7.28 2.80
C MET A 156 20.01 8.77 2.86
N ASN A 157 19.55 9.36 1.75
CA ASN A 157 19.26 10.79 1.64
C ASN A 157 17.78 11.06 1.30
N THR A 158 17.33 12.27 1.58
CA THR A 158 15.95 12.72 1.37
C THR A 158 15.56 12.72 -0.10
N GLU A 159 16.49 13.00 -1.01
CA GLU A 159 16.20 13.01 -2.46
C GLU A 159 15.86 11.60 -2.97
N SER A 160 16.57 10.57 -2.52
CA SER A 160 16.23 9.19 -2.88
C SER A 160 14.89 8.76 -2.28
N ALA A 161 14.56 9.19 -1.06
CA ALA A 161 13.24 8.96 -0.47
C ALA A 161 12.13 9.65 -1.26
N ARG A 162 12.34 10.88 -1.73
CA ARG A 162 11.39 11.62 -2.56
C ARG A 162 11.12 10.91 -3.89
N ARG A 163 12.17 10.43 -4.56
CA ARG A 163 12.02 9.68 -5.82
C ARG A 163 11.22 8.40 -5.60
N LEU A 164 11.52 7.65 -4.55
CA LEU A 164 10.75 6.48 -4.17
C LEU A 164 9.29 6.85 -3.89
N PHE A 165 9.02 7.87 -3.08
CA PHE A 165 7.68 8.34 -2.75
C PHE A 165 6.86 8.65 -4.01
N LEU A 166 7.41 9.44 -4.94
CA LEU A 166 6.73 9.77 -6.19
C LEU A 166 6.48 8.53 -7.05
N PHE A 167 7.44 7.60 -7.09
CA PHE A 167 7.28 6.37 -7.84
C PHE A 167 6.24 5.44 -7.23
N THR A 168 6.03 5.44 -5.90
CA THR A 168 4.94 4.65 -5.30
C THR A 168 3.57 5.09 -5.79
N ILE A 169 3.35 6.40 -5.98
CA ILE A 169 2.10 6.94 -6.52
C ILE A 169 1.93 6.49 -7.98
N PHE A 170 2.98 6.66 -8.78
CA PHE A 170 2.99 6.22 -10.17
C PHE A 170 2.71 4.72 -10.29
N TYR A 171 3.35 3.89 -9.46
CA TYR A 171 3.17 2.45 -9.42
C TYR A 171 1.71 2.07 -9.18
N LEU A 172 1.09 2.60 -8.12
CA LEU A 172 -0.29 2.24 -7.77
C LEU A 172 -1.26 2.59 -8.89
N THR A 173 -1.14 3.79 -9.46
CA THR A 173 -1.99 4.22 -10.56
C THR A 173 -1.78 3.33 -11.80
N SER A 174 -0.52 3.01 -12.11
CA SER A 174 -0.19 2.20 -13.28
C SER A 174 -0.72 0.77 -13.15
N ILE A 175 -0.57 0.10 -12.01
CA ILE A 175 -1.09 -1.26 -11.85
C ILE A 175 -2.62 -1.31 -11.94
N GLN A 176 -3.33 -0.30 -11.43
CA GLN A 176 -4.78 -0.21 -11.59
C GLN A 176 -5.19 -0.12 -13.06
N LEU A 177 -4.50 0.70 -13.84
CA LEU A 177 -4.73 0.79 -15.28
C LEU A 177 -4.40 -0.53 -15.98
N VAL A 178 -3.30 -1.19 -15.62
CA VAL A 178 -2.97 -2.51 -16.15
C VAL A 178 -4.08 -3.51 -15.86
N TYR A 179 -4.58 -3.60 -14.63
CA TYR A 179 -5.69 -4.50 -14.28
C TYR A 179 -6.98 -4.21 -15.05
N ILE A 180 -7.26 -2.93 -15.36
CA ILE A 180 -8.44 -2.55 -16.14
C ILE A 180 -8.26 -2.93 -17.60
N PHE A 181 -7.14 -2.54 -18.23
CA PHE A 181 -6.92 -2.77 -19.65
C PHE A 181 -6.66 -4.24 -20.00
N ASP A 182 -6.05 -4.99 -19.09
CA ASP A 182 -5.81 -6.42 -19.26
C ASP A 182 -7.11 -7.25 -19.42
N LYS A 183 -8.24 -6.71 -18.97
CA LYS A 183 -9.56 -7.32 -19.17
C LYS A 183 -10.08 -7.24 -20.60
N PHE A 184 -9.49 -6.39 -21.44
CA PHE A 184 -9.89 -6.20 -22.82
C PHE A 184 -8.95 -6.91 -23.82
N ILE A 185 -7.92 -7.57 -23.33
CA ILE A 185 -6.97 -8.39 -24.09
C ILE A 185 -7.33 -9.87 -23.93
#